data_3ba25d949cbf777a53ed9c34f2876835
#
_entry.id   3ba25d949cbf777a53ed9c34f2876835
#
_cell.length_a   1.000
_cell.length_b   1.000
_cell.length_c   1.000
_cell.angle_alpha   90.00
_cell.angle_beta   90.00
_cell.angle_gamma   90.00
#
_symmetry.space_group_name_H-M   'P 1'
#
loop_
_entity.id
_entity.type
_entity.pdbx_description
1 polymer ?
#
loop_
_entity_poly.entity_id
_entity_poly.type
_entity_poly.pdbx_seq_one_letter_code
_entity_poly.pdbx_strand_id
1 'polypeptide(L)'
;EPKRLGFDPTGGKSADGTLNLWTYRRIIDRSLFEPDRFAGDISLINWPQNDYLLGNLVGVSDEEASRHIARAKQLSLSLLYWLQTDAPRPDGGTGFPGLRLRPDLMGTTDGLAKAPYVRESRRIQAEFTVLEEHVGRENRSMVTGEPVSEIQASEFTDSVGVGNYAIDLHPGSGGDNYIDFQTFPFQIPLGSLLPVRMRNLFPACKNIGTTHLTSGCYRLHPVEWGIGEAVGCLLSFAVKQNQS
;
A
#
# COMPACT_ATOMS: atom_id res chain seq x y z
N GLU A 1 -12.15 -18.14 3.95
CA GLU A 1 -11.10 -18.42 4.92
C GLU A 1 -10.21 -17.19 5.02
N PRO A 2 -9.73 -16.81 6.22
CA PRO A 2 -8.79 -15.72 6.33
C PRO A 2 -7.52 -16.10 5.55
N LYS A 3 -7.12 -15.26 4.59
CA LYS A 3 -5.88 -15.47 3.85
C LYS A 3 -4.72 -15.54 4.84
N ARG A 4 -3.97 -16.63 4.82
CA ARG A 4 -2.74 -16.74 5.61
C ARG A 4 -1.68 -15.83 4.99
N LEU A 5 -1.62 -14.60 5.44
CA LEU A 5 -0.57 -13.66 5.08
C LEU A 5 0.63 -13.89 6.01
N GLY A 6 1.14 -15.09 6.01
CA GLY A 6 2.35 -15.43 6.72
C GLY A 6 3.57 -15.22 5.84
N PHE A 7 4.61 -14.61 6.38
CA PHE A 7 5.93 -14.70 5.81
C PHE A 7 6.67 -15.84 6.50
N ASP A 8 7.37 -16.64 5.73
CA ASP A 8 8.17 -17.71 6.26
C ASP A 8 9.52 -17.17 6.78
N PRO A 9 9.74 -17.10 8.10
CA PRO A 9 11.01 -16.66 8.67
C PRO A 9 12.11 -17.71 8.53
N THR A 10 11.79 -18.96 8.17
CA THR A 10 12.78 -20.02 7.98
C THR A 10 13.60 -19.85 6.72
N GLY A 11 13.15 -19.00 5.80
CA GLY A 11 13.84 -18.76 4.53
C GLY A 11 13.60 -19.81 3.47
N GLY A 12 12.72 -20.79 3.73
CA GLY A 12 12.31 -21.81 2.76
C GLY A 12 11.37 -21.25 1.67
N LYS A 13 11.23 -21.99 0.58
CA LYS A 13 10.10 -21.82 -0.32
C LYS A 13 8.96 -22.68 0.22
N SER A 14 7.93 -22.06 0.77
CA SER A 14 6.76 -22.84 1.18
C SER A 14 5.98 -23.30 -0.05
N ALA A 15 5.44 -24.50 0.02
CA ALA A 15 4.61 -25.06 -1.05
C ALA A 15 3.28 -24.33 -1.22
N ASP A 16 2.88 -23.53 -0.25
CA ASP A 16 1.64 -22.75 -0.21
C ASP A 16 1.78 -21.31 -0.75
N GLY A 17 2.95 -20.97 -1.30
CA GLY A 17 3.22 -19.62 -1.84
C GLY A 17 3.55 -18.57 -0.79
N THR A 18 3.76 -18.96 0.47
CA THR A 18 4.23 -18.03 1.52
C THR A 18 5.57 -17.42 1.13
N LEU A 19 5.68 -16.10 1.23
CA LEU A 19 6.85 -15.37 0.79
C LEU A 19 7.98 -15.47 1.82
N ASN A 20 9.21 -15.59 1.33
CA ASN A 20 10.38 -15.59 2.19
C ASN A 20 10.59 -14.20 2.83
N LEU A 21 10.52 -14.17 4.16
CA LEU A 21 10.66 -12.95 4.96
C LEU A 21 11.91 -12.14 4.62
N TRP A 22 13.02 -12.81 4.46
CA TRP A 22 14.33 -12.17 4.35
C TRP A 22 14.64 -11.65 2.94
N THR A 23 13.93 -12.09 1.92
CA THR A 23 14.19 -11.73 0.51
C THR A 23 13.10 -10.89 -0.12
N TYR A 24 11.85 -11.05 0.30
CA TYR A 24 10.71 -10.39 -0.35
C TYR A 24 10.78 -8.86 -0.34
N ARG A 25 11.19 -8.28 0.78
CA ARG A 25 11.34 -6.82 0.96
C ARG A 25 12.78 -6.40 1.22
N ARG A 26 13.74 -7.21 0.78
CA ARG A 26 15.16 -6.88 0.91
C ARG A 26 15.51 -5.74 -0.03
N ILE A 27 15.99 -4.64 0.53
CA ILE A 27 16.43 -3.45 -0.22
C ILE A 27 17.94 -3.44 -0.43
N ILE A 28 18.70 -4.11 0.43
CA ILE A 28 20.15 -4.35 0.27
C ILE A 28 20.42 -5.84 0.41
N ASP A 29 20.93 -6.44 -0.62
CA ASP A 29 21.59 -7.73 -0.60
C ASP A 29 23.08 -7.48 -0.44
N ARG A 30 23.64 -7.77 0.74
CA ARG A 30 25.05 -7.53 1.02
C ARG A 30 25.99 -8.21 0.03
N SER A 31 25.61 -9.37 -0.48
CA SER A 31 26.45 -10.14 -1.40
C SER A 31 26.73 -9.44 -2.75
N LEU A 32 25.94 -8.40 -3.07
CA LEU A 32 26.10 -7.60 -4.30
C LEU A 32 27.02 -6.38 -4.11
N PHE A 33 27.60 -6.21 -2.93
CA PHE A 33 28.43 -5.06 -2.58
C PHE A 33 29.80 -5.49 -2.07
N GLU A 34 30.78 -4.59 -2.09
CA GLU A 34 32.08 -4.81 -1.47
C GLU A 34 31.92 -5.23 0.02
N PRO A 35 32.75 -6.17 0.51
CA PRO A 35 32.54 -6.83 1.81
C PRO A 35 32.33 -5.90 3.00
N ASP A 36 32.95 -4.72 2.99
CA ASP A 36 32.89 -3.77 4.11
C ASP A 36 31.83 -2.68 3.97
N ARG A 37 31.10 -2.67 2.84
CA ARG A 37 30.11 -1.63 2.58
C ARG A 37 28.90 -1.72 3.49
N PHE A 38 28.40 -2.93 3.73
CA PHE A 38 27.27 -3.20 4.60
C PHE A 38 27.58 -4.36 5.55
N ALA A 39 27.21 -4.23 6.81
CA ALA A 39 27.41 -5.28 7.81
C ALA A 39 26.51 -6.52 7.58
N GLY A 40 25.40 -6.36 6.86
CA GLY A 40 24.45 -7.42 6.57
C GLY A 40 23.40 -6.95 5.58
N ASP A 41 22.46 -7.83 5.25
CA ASP A 41 21.29 -7.50 4.45
C ASP A 41 20.42 -6.47 5.17
N ILE A 42 19.66 -5.69 4.40
CA ILE A 42 18.71 -4.71 4.92
C ILE A 42 17.36 -4.98 4.28
N SER A 43 16.35 -5.23 5.11
CA SER A 43 14.98 -5.47 4.67
C SER A 43 14.02 -4.43 5.28
N LEU A 44 13.05 -4.00 4.49
CA LEU A 44 11.96 -3.16 4.95
C LEU A 44 10.83 -4.06 5.47
N ILE A 45 10.52 -3.96 6.75
CA ILE A 45 9.41 -4.70 7.36
C ILE A 45 8.11 -3.88 7.20
N ASN A 46 7.33 -4.25 6.21
CA ASN A 46 6.03 -3.67 5.87
C ASN A 46 5.07 -4.82 5.52
N TRP A 47 4.53 -5.47 6.54
CA TRP A 47 3.72 -6.69 6.38
C TRP A 47 2.42 -6.63 7.16
N PRO A 48 1.45 -7.50 6.81
CA PRO A 48 0.20 -7.59 7.55
C PRO A 48 0.37 -7.88 9.05
N GLN A 49 1.43 -8.60 9.44
CA GLN A 49 1.68 -8.94 10.85
C GLN A 49 2.00 -7.73 11.74
N ASN A 50 2.42 -6.61 11.17
CA ASN A 50 2.59 -5.37 11.92
C ASN A 50 1.62 -4.26 11.51
N ASP A 51 0.52 -4.62 10.85
CA ASP A 51 -0.61 -3.72 10.64
C ASP A 51 -1.37 -3.53 11.96
N TYR A 52 -1.50 -2.28 12.38
CA TYR A 52 -2.22 -1.93 13.60
C TYR A 52 -3.70 -1.66 13.31
N LEU A 53 -4.59 -2.48 13.88
CA LEU A 53 -6.02 -2.48 13.60
C LEU A 53 -6.90 -1.93 14.74
N LEU A 54 -6.30 -1.55 15.88
CA LEU A 54 -7.05 -1.24 17.10
C LEU A 54 -7.44 0.23 17.22
N GLY A 55 -7.32 1.02 16.15
CA GLY A 55 -7.73 2.41 16.16
C GLY A 55 -7.44 3.14 14.87
N ASN A 56 -7.97 4.34 14.77
CA ASN A 56 -7.92 5.20 13.61
C ASN A 56 -7.09 6.45 13.91
N LEU A 57 -6.45 7.02 12.90
CA LEU A 57 -5.71 8.28 13.00
C LEU A 57 -6.45 9.45 12.35
N VAL A 58 -7.57 9.17 11.67
CA VAL A 58 -8.32 10.18 10.91
C VAL A 58 -9.61 10.53 11.64
N GLY A 59 -9.79 11.82 11.96
CA GLY A 59 -10.99 12.32 12.61
C GLY A 59 -11.08 12.04 14.12
N VAL A 60 -9.95 11.74 14.74
CA VAL A 60 -9.79 11.57 16.20
C VAL A 60 -9.00 12.75 16.78
N SER A 61 -8.96 12.87 18.11
CA SER A 61 -8.13 13.87 18.78
C SER A 61 -6.64 13.57 18.64
N ASP A 62 -5.78 14.57 18.80
CA ASP A 62 -4.33 14.43 18.77
C ASP A 62 -3.83 13.47 19.86
N GLU A 63 -4.46 13.50 21.03
CA GLU A 63 -4.15 12.60 22.13
C GLU A 63 -4.46 11.13 21.76
N GLU A 64 -5.63 10.91 21.16
CA GLU A 64 -6.03 9.58 20.71
C GLU A 64 -5.13 9.08 19.57
N ALA A 65 -4.85 9.92 18.58
CA ALA A 65 -3.91 9.59 17.51
C ALA A 65 -2.52 9.24 18.05
N SER A 66 -2.00 10.02 18.98
CA SER A 66 -0.70 9.78 19.63
C SER A 66 -0.67 8.43 20.37
N ARG A 67 -1.75 8.09 21.08
CA ARG A 67 -1.90 6.80 21.76
C ARG A 67 -1.87 5.63 20.77
N HIS A 68 -2.58 5.74 19.63
CA HIS A 68 -2.59 4.71 18.59
C HIS A 68 -1.24 4.58 17.89
N ILE A 69 -0.56 5.69 17.62
CA ILE A 69 0.82 5.69 17.06
C ILE A 69 1.78 4.95 18.01
N ALA A 70 1.73 5.25 19.30
CA ALA A 70 2.56 4.58 20.30
C ALA A 70 2.31 3.06 20.32
N ARG A 71 1.05 2.63 20.28
CA ARG A 71 0.67 1.21 20.24
C ARG A 71 1.09 0.53 18.93
N ALA A 72 0.99 1.22 17.80
CA ALA A 72 1.47 0.70 16.51
C ALA A 72 2.99 0.47 16.53
N LYS A 73 3.75 1.39 17.13
CA LYS A 73 5.19 1.21 17.36
C LYS A 73 5.47 0.01 18.26
N GLN A 74 4.71 -0.17 19.33
CA GLN A 74 4.84 -1.32 20.22
C GLN A 74 4.56 -2.64 19.48
N LEU A 75 3.56 -2.70 18.61
CA LEU A 75 3.29 -3.88 17.79
C LEU A 75 4.50 -4.23 16.92
N SER A 76 5.07 -3.24 16.21
CA SER A 76 6.26 -3.45 15.38
C SER A 76 7.49 -3.91 16.19
N LEU A 77 7.69 -3.35 17.39
CA LEU A 77 8.75 -3.78 18.29
C LEU A 77 8.52 -5.18 18.85
N SER A 78 7.27 -5.56 19.10
CA SER A 78 6.91 -6.91 19.52
C SER A 78 7.21 -7.95 18.43
N LEU A 79 6.95 -7.61 17.17
CA LEU A 79 7.33 -8.46 16.03
C LEU A 79 8.86 -8.62 15.97
N LEU A 80 9.62 -7.53 16.10
CA LEU A 80 11.08 -7.59 16.13
C LEU A 80 11.58 -8.46 17.29
N TYR A 81 11.02 -8.29 18.48
CA TYR A 81 11.38 -9.09 19.64
C TYR A 81 11.14 -10.58 19.39
N TRP A 82 9.95 -10.94 18.88
CA TRP A 82 9.65 -12.32 18.52
C TRP A 82 10.63 -12.87 17.47
N LEU A 83 10.97 -12.08 16.45
CA LEU A 83 11.96 -12.46 15.44
C LEU A 83 13.33 -12.71 16.08
N GLN A 84 13.71 -11.95 17.10
CA GLN A 84 15.00 -12.10 17.78
C GLN A 84 15.07 -13.31 18.71
N THR A 85 13.94 -13.73 19.30
CA THR A 85 13.90 -14.73 20.39
C THR A 85 13.29 -16.07 19.97
N ASP A 86 12.14 -16.06 19.28
CA ASP A 86 11.29 -17.24 19.16
C ASP A 86 11.03 -17.68 17.71
N ALA A 87 11.28 -16.84 16.74
CA ALA A 87 11.02 -17.15 15.32
C ALA A 87 11.81 -18.41 14.90
N PRO A 88 11.17 -19.39 14.24
CA PRO A 88 11.83 -20.62 13.80
C PRO A 88 12.94 -20.32 12.79
N ARG A 89 14.05 -21.04 12.90
CA ARG A 89 15.21 -20.91 12.00
C ARG A 89 15.36 -22.12 11.08
N PRO A 90 15.99 -21.95 9.90
CA PRO A 90 16.24 -23.05 8.96
C PRO A 90 17.07 -24.19 9.55
N ASP A 91 17.93 -23.90 10.54
CA ASP A 91 18.76 -24.88 11.25
C ASP A 91 18.07 -25.61 12.39
N GLY A 92 16.76 -25.42 12.58
CA GLY A 92 15.95 -25.99 13.64
C GLY A 92 16.05 -25.26 14.99
N GLY A 93 16.86 -24.20 15.08
CA GLY A 93 16.91 -23.31 16.24
C GLY A 93 15.78 -22.28 16.24
N THR A 94 15.83 -21.39 17.23
CA THR A 94 14.90 -20.27 17.36
C THR A 94 15.63 -18.94 17.49
N GLY A 95 14.97 -17.89 17.02
CA GLY A 95 15.41 -16.51 17.15
C GLY A 95 16.59 -16.13 16.26
N PHE A 96 16.58 -14.87 15.86
CA PHE A 96 17.65 -14.23 15.07
C PHE A 96 18.22 -13.05 15.88
N PRO A 97 19.05 -13.27 16.91
CA PRO A 97 19.48 -12.24 17.86
C PRO A 97 20.33 -11.13 17.23
N GLY A 98 20.84 -11.34 16.02
CA GLY A 98 21.58 -10.32 15.26
C GLY A 98 20.71 -9.27 14.57
N LEU A 99 19.38 -9.44 14.54
CA LEU A 99 18.46 -8.46 13.98
C LEU A 99 18.46 -7.17 14.79
N ARG A 100 18.42 -6.04 14.10
CA ARG A 100 18.36 -4.71 14.73
C ARG A 100 17.66 -3.71 13.82
N LEU A 101 17.04 -2.72 14.42
CA LEU A 101 16.56 -1.54 13.72
C LEU A 101 17.73 -0.72 13.17
N ARG A 102 17.48 0.06 12.13
CA ARG A 102 18.50 0.88 11.44
C ARG A 102 18.10 2.36 11.50
N PRO A 103 18.27 3.02 12.67
CA PRO A 103 17.99 4.45 12.83
C PRO A 103 18.81 5.34 11.88
N ASP A 104 20.02 4.93 11.56
CA ASP A 104 20.90 5.58 10.60
C ASP A 104 20.32 5.64 9.18
N LEU A 105 19.57 4.62 8.76
CA LEU A 105 18.91 4.58 7.46
C LEU A 105 17.54 5.26 7.50
N MET A 106 16.79 5.06 8.57
CA MET A 106 15.45 5.62 8.72
C MET A 106 15.47 7.13 9.02
N GLY A 107 16.58 7.66 9.52
CA GLY A 107 16.70 9.04 9.97
C GLY A 107 15.78 9.34 11.17
N THR A 108 15.59 8.35 12.05
CA THR A 108 14.80 8.44 13.28
C THR A 108 15.62 7.90 14.45
N THR A 109 15.35 8.35 15.66
CA THR A 109 16.08 7.90 16.85
C THR A 109 15.71 6.48 17.27
N ASP A 110 14.50 6.03 16.97
CA ASP A 110 13.99 4.71 17.31
C ASP A 110 14.13 3.67 16.18
N GLY A 111 14.61 4.07 15.00
CA GLY A 111 14.79 3.19 13.84
C GLY A 111 13.49 2.72 13.18
N LEU A 112 12.35 3.28 13.58
CA LEU A 112 11.06 3.07 12.94
C LEU A 112 10.82 4.16 11.88
N ALA A 113 9.77 4.00 11.06
CA ALA A 113 9.40 4.99 10.05
C ALA A 113 9.08 6.36 10.69
N LYS A 114 9.38 7.45 9.97
CA LYS A 114 9.09 8.83 10.43
C LYS A 114 7.61 9.09 10.68
N ALA A 115 6.75 8.41 9.94
CA ALA A 115 5.30 8.51 10.04
C ALA A 115 4.67 7.13 9.88
N PRO A 116 3.49 6.89 10.48
CA PRO A 116 2.75 5.67 10.23
C PRO A 116 2.32 5.60 8.77
N TYR A 117 2.35 4.42 8.17
CA TYR A 117 1.82 4.19 6.85
C TYR A 117 0.31 3.97 6.94
N VAL A 118 -0.46 4.98 6.54
CA VAL A 118 -1.92 4.89 6.47
C VAL A 118 -2.30 4.41 5.07
N ARG A 119 -2.84 3.18 4.96
CA ARG A 119 -3.17 2.56 3.66
C ARG A 119 -4.34 3.26 3.00
N GLU A 120 -5.48 3.32 3.67
CA GLU A 120 -6.67 4.03 3.24
C GLU A 120 -6.81 5.35 4.01
N SER A 121 -7.16 6.42 3.29
CA SER A 121 -7.39 7.73 3.88
C SER A 121 -8.66 8.37 3.32
N ARG A 122 -8.89 9.63 3.64
CA ARG A 122 -9.99 10.39 3.02
C ARG A 122 -9.76 10.49 1.51
N ARG A 123 -10.85 10.36 0.77
CA ARG A 123 -10.90 10.57 -0.68
C ARG A 123 -11.78 11.78 -0.96
N ILE A 124 -11.52 12.47 -2.06
CA ILE A 124 -12.36 13.58 -2.48
C ILE A 124 -13.72 13.05 -2.99
N GLN A 125 -14.74 13.89 -2.92
CA GLN A 125 -15.90 13.76 -3.76
C GLN A 125 -15.55 14.35 -5.12
N ALA A 126 -15.31 13.48 -6.09
CA ALA A 126 -14.89 13.84 -7.43
C ALA A 126 -16.07 13.85 -8.40
N GLU A 127 -15.88 14.46 -9.56
CA GLU A 127 -16.87 14.43 -10.66
C GLU A 127 -17.09 13.02 -11.18
N PHE A 128 -16.09 12.15 -11.06
CA PHE A 128 -16.19 10.73 -11.38
C PHE A 128 -15.61 9.89 -10.24
N THR A 129 -16.29 8.80 -9.90
CA THR A 129 -15.79 7.82 -8.92
C THR A 129 -15.53 6.49 -9.62
N VAL A 130 -14.31 5.99 -9.53
CA VAL A 130 -13.95 4.67 -10.05
C VAL A 130 -14.56 3.60 -9.16
N LEU A 131 -15.35 2.71 -9.77
CA LEU A 131 -16.01 1.57 -9.12
C LEU A 131 -15.28 0.26 -9.45
N GLU A 132 -15.58 -0.78 -8.71
CA GLU A 132 -15.01 -2.13 -8.88
C GLU A 132 -15.32 -2.69 -10.28
N GLU A 133 -16.52 -2.43 -10.79
CA GLU A 133 -16.98 -2.83 -12.11
C GLU A 133 -16.20 -2.20 -13.28
N HIS A 134 -15.44 -1.15 -13.01
CA HIS A 134 -14.58 -0.55 -14.03
C HIS A 134 -13.23 -1.28 -14.18
N VAL A 135 -12.76 -1.96 -13.15
CA VAL A 135 -11.39 -2.48 -13.09
C VAL A 135 -11.28 -3.96 -12.74
N GLY A 136 -12.18 -4.47 -11.86
CA GLY A 136 -12.15 -5.85 -11.38
C GLY A 136 -12.55 -6.86 -12.47
N ARG A 137 -11.82 -7.94 -12.62
CA ARG A 137 -12.06 -8.93 -13.68
C ARG A 137 -13.44 -9.52 -13.63
N GLU A 138 -13.80 -10.10 -12.49
CA GLU A 138 -15.12 -10.70 -12.30
C GLU A 138 -16.24 -9.66 -12.28
N ASN A 139 -16.00 -8.49 -11.70
CA ASN A 139 -16.97 -7.40 -11.67
C ASN A 139 -17.30 -6.88 -13.08
N ARG A 140 -16.26 -6.77 -13.94
CA ARG A 140 -16.45 -6.42 -15.36
C ARG A 140 -17.27 -7.48 -16.10
N SER A 141 -16.96 -8.76 -15.89
CA SER A 141 -17.69 -9.87 -16.49
C SER A 141 -19.17 -9.86 -16.11
N MET A 142 -19.48 -9.60 -14.83
CA MET A 142 -20.86 -9.49 -14.35
C MET A 142 -21.65 -8.35 -15.04
N VAL A 143 -21.01 -7.22 -15.29
CA VAL A 143 -21.65 -6.04 -15.88
C VAL A 143 -21.80 -6.16 -17.39
N THR A 144 -20.79 -6.70 -18.08
CA THR A 144 -20.81 -6.83 -19.53
C THR A 144 -21.57 -8.07 -20.01
N GLY A 145 -21.67 -9.09 -19.18
CA GLY A 145 -22.20 -10.41 -19.53
C GLY A 145 -21.21 -11.26 -20.33
N GLU A 146 -19.97 -10.78 -20.55
CA GLU A 146 -18.95 -11.44 -21.34
C GLU A 146 -17.93 -12.18 -20.48
N PRO A 147 -17.30 -13.26 -20.98
CA PRO A 147 -16.25 -13.97 -20.25
C PRO A 147 -15.05 -13.07 -19.96
N VAL A 148 -14.39 -13.28 -18.81
CA VAL A 148 -13.19 -12.54 -18.39
C VAL A 148 -12.07 -12.56 -19.45
N SER A 149 -11.98 -13.63 -20.26
CA SER A 149 -10.98 -13.76 -21.32
C SER A 149 -11.21 -12.85 -22.53
N GLU A 150 -12.40 -12.28 -22.67
CA GLU A 150 -12.82 -11.48 -23.85
C GLU A 150 -13.00 -10.00 -23.55
N ILE A 151 -12.77 -9.59 -22.30
CA ILE A 151 -12.97 -8.21 -21.84
C ILE A 151 -11.69 -7.63 -21.24
N GLN A 152 -11.72 -6.33 -20.99
CA GLN A 152 -10.71 -5.56 -20.29
C GLN A 152 -11.35 -4.53 -19.36
N ALA A 153 -10.53 -3.77 -18.61
CA ALA A 153 -11.03 -2.65 -17.82
C ALA A 153 -11.83 -1.66 -18.66
N SER A 154 -12.67 -0.87 -18.01
CA SER A 154 -13.37 0.24 -18.69
C SER A 154 -12.37 1.19 -19.33
N GLU A 155 -12.66 1.61 -20.55
CA GLU A 155 -11.95 2.67 -21.23
C GLU A 155 -12.53 4.04 -20.87
N PHE A 156 -11.65 5.00 -20.65
CA PHE A 156 -12.01 6.39 -20.36
C PHE A 156 -11.39 7.31 -21.41
N THR A 157 -12.24 8.06 -22.11
CA THR A 157 -11.79 9.02 -23.16
C THR A 157 -10.95 10.17 -22.59
N ASP A 158 -11.10 10.46 -21.30
CA ASP A 158 -10.38 11.45 -20.52
C ASP A 158 -9.23 10.84 -19.70
N SER A 159 -8.73 9.67 -20.06
CA SER A 159 -7.66 8.99 -19.32
C SER A 159 -6.38 9.83 -19.26
N VAL A 160 -5.85 10.00 -18.05
CA VAL A 160 -4.61 10.75 -17.79
C VAL A 160 -3.46 9.86 -17.33
N GLY A 161 -3.68 8.56 -17.25
CA GLY A 161 -2.66 7.61 -16.83
C GLY A 161 -3.19 6.18 -16.74
N VAL A 162 -2.30 5.26 -16.40
CA VAL A 162 -2.61 3.82 -16.30
C VAL A 162 -2.07 3.25 -15.00
N GLY A 163 -2.68 2.14 -14.57
CA GLY A 163 -2.23 1.36 -13.43
C GLY A 163 -2.46 -0.13 -13.64
N ASN A 164 -1.79 -0.93 -12.82
CA ASN A 164 -1.98 -2.39 -12.82
C ASN A 164 -1.64 -2.94 -11.42
N TYR A 165 -2.66 -3.29 -10.67
CA TYR A 165 -2.53 -3.94 -9.38
C TYR A 165 -3.88 -4.54 -8.95
N ALA A 166 -3.86 -5.63 -8.20
CA ALA A 166 -5.07 -6.19 -7.60
C ALA A 166 -5.72 -5.22 -6.61
N ILE A 167 -7.03 -5.31 -6.40
CA ILE A 167 -7.67 -4.69 -5.24
C ILE A 167 -7.23 -5.49 -4.02
N ASP A 168 -6.36 -4.89 -3.23
CA ASP A 168 -5.72 -5.48 -2.05
C ASP A 168 -6.02 -4.59 -0.84
N LEU A 169 -6.98 -5.00 -0.02
CA LEU A 169 -7.37 -4.32 1.21
C LEU A 169 -7.05 -5.19 2.42
N HIS A 170 -6.43 -4.58 3.39
CA HIS A 170 -6.15 -5.20 4.68
C HIS A 170 -7.32 -5.00 5.66
N PRO A 171 -7.47 -5.85 6.68
CA PRO A 171 -8.47 -5.63 7.71
C PRO A 171 -8.35 -4.24 8.33
N GLY A 172 -9.48 -3.60 8.58
CA GLY A 172 -9.56 -2.28 9.17
C GLY A 172 -10.21 -2.25 10.56
N SER A 173 -10.09 -1.13 11.26
CA SER A 173 -10.73 -0.92 12.57
C SER A 173 -12.26 -0.92 12.50
N GLY A 174 -12.85 -0.83 11.30
CA GLY A 174 -14.30 -0.92 11.07
C GLY A 174 -14.86 -2.34 11.08
N GLY A 175 -14.03 -3.36 11.27
CA GLY A 175 -14.43 -4.77 11.22
C GLY A 175 -14.37 -5.37 9.80
N ASP A 176 -13.82 -4.64 8.85
CA ASP A 176 -13.60 -5.16 7.49
C ASP A 176 -12.61 -6.31 7.50
N ASN A 177 -12.90 -7.32 6.69
CA ASN A 177 -11.99 -8.44 6.50
C ASN A 177 -11.02 -8.15 5.34
N TYR A 178 -10.07 -9.03 5.14
CA TYR A 178 -9.14 -8.99 4.02
C TYR A 178 -9.89 -9.18 2.68
N ILE A 179 -9.69 -8.25 1.75
CA ILE A 179 -10.27 -8.29 0.40
C ILE A 179 -9.13 -8.27 -0.61
N ASP A 180 -9.08 -9.28 -1.46
CA ASP A 180 -8.06 -9.41 -2.50
C ASP A 180 -8.68 -10.06 -3.73
N PHE A 181 -8.77 -9.31 -4.82
CA PHE A 181 -9.19 -9.85 -6.12
C PHE A 181 -8.51 -9.15 -7.29
N GLN A 182 -8.40 -9.86 -8.39
CA GLN A 182 -7.65 -9.43 -9.55
C GLN A 182 -8.36 -8.34 -10.35
N THR A 183 -7.58 -7.39 -10.84
CA THR A 183 -8.02 -6.39 -11.81
C THR A 183 -7.42 -6.66 -13.19
N PHE A 184 -7.96 -6.00 -14.19
CA PHE A 184 -7.24 -5.74 -15.43
C PHE A 184 -6.26 -4.58 -15.24
N PRO A 185 -5.26 -4.39 -16.12
CA PRO A 185 -4.63 -3.08 -16.29
C PRO A 185 -5.71 -2.03 -16.55
N PHE A 186 -5.66 -0.91 -15.84
CA PHE A 186 -6.73 0.09 -15.81
C PHE A 186 -6.23 1.49 -16.10
N GLN A 187 -7.15 2.36 -16.50
CA GLN A 187 -6.91 3.77 -16.76
C GLN A 187 -7.27 4.62 -15.53
N ILE A 188 -6.72 5.83 -15.48
CA ILE A 188 -7.02 6.86 -14.48
C ILE A 188 -7.84 7.95 -15.16
N PRO A 189 -9.17 8.03 -14.96
CA PRO A 189 -9.99 9.06 -15.58
C PRO A 189 -9.73 10.44 -14.96
N LEU A 190 -9.64 11.48 -15.78
CA LEU A 190 -9.46 12.86 -15.32
C LEU A 190 -10.54 13.29 -14.33
N GLY A 191 -11.79 12.90 -14.58
CA GLY A 191 -12.91 13.22 -13.70
C GLY A 191 -12.71 12.74 -12.25
N SER A 192 -11.88 11.70 -12.01
CA SER A 192 -11.55 11.26 -10.66
C SER A 192 -10.60 12.19 -9.90
N LEU A 193 -9.94 13.12 -10.60
CA LEU A 193 -9.02 14.12 -10.05
C LEU A 193 -9.72 15.48 -9.85
N LEU A 194 -10.96 15.65 -10.28
CA LEU A 194 -11.69 16.91 -10.24
C LEU A 194 -12.66 16.93 -9.05
N PRO A 195 -12.42 17.76 -8.01
CA PRO A 195 -13.33 17.88 -6.89
C PRO A 195 -14.65 18.55 -7.29
N VAL A 196 -15.79 17.98 -6.88
CA VAL A 196 -17.13 18.56 -7.14
C VAL A 196 -17.29 19.96 -6.53
N ARG A 197 -16.66 20.22 -5.38
CA ARG A 197 -16.93 21.40 -4.56
C ARG A 197 -15.82 22.46 -4.55
N MET A 198 -14.57 22.04 -4.75
CA MET A 198 -13.39 22.91 -4.67
C MET A 198 -12.83 23.17 -6.07
N ARG A 199 -12.67 24.43 -6.45
CA ARG A 199 -12.22 24.80 -7.79
C ARG A 199 -10.70 24.90 -7.95
N ASN A 200 -9.97 25.20 -6.90
CA ASN A 200 -8.53 25.44 -6.92
C ASN A 200 -7.75 24.44 -6.06
N LEU A 201 -8.25 23.22 -5.94
CA LEU A 201 -7.65 22.14 -5.19
C LEU A 201 -7.74 20.85 -6.03
N PHE A 202 -6.61 20.15 -6.17
CA PHE A 202 -6.57 18.85 -6.83
C PHE A 202 -5.84 17.83 -5.97
N PRO A 203 -6.34 16.59 -5.85
CA PRO A 203 -5.63 15.50 -5.22
C PRO A 203 -4.49 15.06 -6.13
N ALA A 204 -3.28 14.96 -5.61
CA ALA A 204 -2.10 14.56 -6.38
C ALA A 204 -1.54 13.20 -5.93
N CYS A 205 -2.35 12.38 -5.27
CA CYS A 205 -1.96 11.10 -4.69
C CYS A 205 -3.20 10.18 -4.59
N LYS A 206 -3.21 9.19 -3.71
CA LYS A 206 -4.29 8.18 -3.54
C LYS A 206 -5.66 8.72 -3.09
N ASN A 207 -5.79 9.99 -2.81
CA ASN A 207 -7.03 10.62 -2.34
C ASN A 207 -7.98 11.08 -3.45
N ILE A 208 -7.91 10.48 -4.61
CA ILE A 208 -8.77 10.72 -5.78
C ILE A 208 -10.18 10.12 -5.60
N GLY A 209 -11.04 10.30 -6.59
CA GLY A 209 -12.40 9.75 -6.64
C GLY A 209 -12.42 8.23 -6.86
N THR A 210 -12.23 7.47 -5.79
CA THR A 210 -12.32 6.01 -5.75
C THR A 210 -13.27 5.57 -4.65
N THR A 211 -13.80 4.34 -4.73
CA THR A 211 -14.45 3.69 -3.59
C THR A 211 -13.40 3.24 -2.56
N HIS A 212 -13.86 2.74 -1.41
CA HIS A 212 -12.97 2.05 -0.47
C HIS A 212 -12.28 0.87 -1.16
N LEU A 213 -13.00 0.08 -1.94
CA LEU A 213 -12.47 -1.08 -2.65
C LEU A 213 -11.44 -0.68 -3.71
N THR A 214 -11.80 0.19 -4.63
CA THR A 214 -10.90 0.59 -5.72
C THR A 214 -9.69 1.39 -5.24
N SER A 215 -9.75 2.02 -4.07
CA SER A 215 -8.54 2.60 -3.47
C SER A 215 -7.42 1.56 -3.27
N GLY A 216 -7.77 0.28 -3.11
CA GLY A 216 -6.82 -0.82 -2.95
C GLY A 216 -5.85 -0.99 -4.13
N CYS A 217 -6.29 -0.73 -5.36
CA CYS A 217 -5.44 -0.81 -6.54
C CYS A 217 -4.90 0.56 -7.02
N TYR A 218 -5.54 1.68 -6.65
CA TYR A 218 -5.07 3.02 -7.02
C TYR A 218 -4.04 3.64 -6.07
N ARG A 219 -3.81 3.08 -4.89
CA ARG A 219 -2.87 3.57 -3.86
C ARG A 219 -1.42 3.07 -4.00
N LEU A 220 -1.05 2.56 -5.16
CA LEU A 220 0.31 2.08 -5.43
C LEU A 220 1.22 3.23 -5.88
N HIS A 221 2.47 3.21 -5.46
CA HIS A 221 3.42 4.28 -5.75
C HIS A 221 3.53 4.65 -7.25
N PRO A 222 3.59 3.68 -8.21
CA PRO A 222 3.60 4.04 -9.62
C PRO A 222 2.31 4.73 -10.08
N VAL A 223 1.15 4.32 -9.56
CA VAL A 223 -0.15 4.94 -9.87
C VAL A 223 -0.23 6.34 -9.27
N GLU A 224 0.16 6.50 -8.00
CA GLU A 224 0.22 7.80 -7.32
C GLU A 224 1.19 8.77 -8.01
N TRP A 225 2.30 8.27 -8.52
CA TRP A 225 3.23 9.05 -9.33
C TRP A 225 2.55 9.58 -10.61
N GLY A 226 1.89 8.71 -11.37
CA GLY A 226 1.15 9.11 -12.58
C GLY A 226 0.05 10.14 -12.29
N ILE A 227 -0.68 9.97 -11.18
CA ILE A 227 -1.68 10.95 -10.70
C ILE A 227 -1.01 12.29 -10.42
N GLY A 228 0.10 12.31 -9.70
CA GLY A 228 0.84 13.53 -9.38
C GLY A 228 1.35 14.27 -10.61
N GLU A 229 1.87 13.53 -11.58
CA GLU A 229 2.30 14.08 -12.87
C GLU A 229 1.13 14.69 -13.65
N ALA A 230 0.02 13.98 -13.78
CA ALA A 230 -1.18 14.47 -14.45
C ALA A 230 -1.72 15.76 -13.80
N VAL A 231 -1.79 15.80 -12.49
CA VAL A 231 -2.23 17.00 -11.74
C VAL A 231 -1.25 18.16 -11.94
N GLY A 232 0.06 17.90 -11.92
CA GLY A 232 1.08 18.91 -12.20
C GLY A 232 0.93 19.52 -13.59
N CYS A 233 0.69 18.70 -14.62
CA CYS A 233 0.42 19.14 -15.99
C CYS A 233 -0.88 19.95 -16.07
N LEU A 234 -1.96 19.48 -15.44
CA LEU A 234 -3.25 20.16 -15.42
C LEU A 234 -3.14 21.56 -14.79
N LEU A 235 -2.50 21.66 -13.63
CA LEU A 235 -2.29 22.94 -12.95
C LEU A 235 -1.44 23.90 -13.77
N SER A 236 -0.37 23.40 -14.39
CA SER A 236 0.47 24.21 -15.27
C SER A 236 -0.32 24.76 -16.47
N PHE A 237 -1.18 23.93 -17.06
CA PHE A 237 -2.06 24.33 -18.13
C PHE A 237 -3.07 25.39 -17.67
N ALA A 238 -3.78 25.14 -16.58
CA ALA A 238 -4.79 26.07 -16.04
C ALA A 238 -4.21 27.46 -15.74
N VAL A 239 -3.04 27.49 -15.08
CA VAL A 239 -2.35 28.77 -14.79
C VAL A 239 -1.96 29.51 -16.07
N LYS A 240 -1.43 28.81 -17.10
CA LYS A 240 -1.08 29.44 -18.38
C LYS A 240 -2.28 29.98 -19.14
N GLN A 241 -3.46 29.36 -18.97
CA GLN A 241 -4.70 29.79 -19.61
C GLN A 241 -5.51 30.79 -18.77
N ASN A 242 -5.00 31.23 -17.61
CA ASN A 242 -5.74 32.06 -16.64
C ASN A 242 -7.10 31.44 -16.23
N GLN A 243 -7.18 30.12 -16.17
CA GLN A 243 -8.36 29.38 -15.75
C GLN A 243 -8.20 28.95 -14.29
N SER A 244 -9.30 29.04 -13.53
CA SER A 244 -9.36 28.60 -12.11
C SER A 244 -10.31 27.41 -11.94
#